data_668a096b23b603525fab1eeee5cdbf97
#
_entry.id   668a096b23b603525fab1eeee5cdbf97
#
_cell.length_a   1.000
_cell.length_b   1.000
_cell.length_c   1.000
_cell.angle_alpha   90.00
_cell.angle_beta   90.00
_cell.angle_gamma   90.00
#
_symmetry.space_group_name_H-M   'P 1'
#
loop_
_entity.id
_entity.type
_entity.pdbx_description
1 polymer ?
#
loop_
_entity_poly.entity_id
_entity_poly.type
_entity_poly.pdbx_seq_one_letter_code
_entity_poly.pdbx_strand_id
1 'polypeptide(L)'
;MRELIRELIETVLLALLIFLVLQFSVQNFKVQGSSMQPTLTEGQYLLVNKIVYLRVAKESLASLLPWIESEDDRSLFAFHQPEQGEVIIFHFPRDPSRDFVKRVVGVPGDVIEIQQGTVSVNGVALDEPYITQHDSRTIGLLEVPPDSFYVLGDNRRASNDSRDWGFVPAENVIGRAWVSYWPPENFHILSAFTQSLSLVAAIPNTILR
;
A
#
# COMPACT_ATOMS: atom_id res chain seq x y z
N MET A 1 19.58 -47.17 -5.85
CA MET A 1 20.19 -46.30 -4.85
C MET A 1 20.49 -44.90 -5.36
N ARG A 2 21.20 -44.70 -6.50
CA ARG A 2 21.54 -43.37 -7.02
C ARG A 2 20.28 -42.58 -7.43
N GLU A 3 19.29 -43.19 -8.04
CA GLU A 3 18.04 -42.54 -8.41
C GLU A 3 17.23 -42.10 -7.21
N LEU A 4 17.07 -42.94 -6.18
CA LEU A 4 16.40 -42.60 -4.94
C LEU A 4 17.08 -41.42 -4.22
N ILE A 5 18.42 -41.39 -4.21
CA ILE A 5 19.18 -40.29 -3.62
C ILE A 5 18.96 -39.00 -4.42
N ARG A 6 18.92 -39.06 -5.76
CA ARG A 6 18.65 -37.90 -6.59
C ARG A 6 17.25 -37.34 -6.36
N GLU A 7 16.22 -38.20 -6.37
CA GLU A 7 14.83 -37.81 -6.10
C GLU A 7 14.68 -37.19 -4.72
N LEU A 8 15.34 -37.74 -3.71
CA LEU A 8 15.36 -37.18 -2.35
C LEU A 8 15.99 -35.78 -2.35
N ILE A 9 17.13 -35.62 -3.01
CA ILE A 9 17.81 -34.31 -3.08
C ILE A 9 16.93 -33.29 -3.82
N GLU A 10 16.35 -33.65 -4.96
CA GLU A 10 15.44 -32.79 -5.74
C GLU A 10 14.23 -32.35 -4.90
N THR A 11 13.62 -33.28 -4.15
CA THR A 11 12.50 -32.99 -3.25
C THR A 11 12.89 -32.04 -2.11
N VAL A 12 14.04 -32.27 -1.49
CA VAL A 12 14.55 -31.42 -0.39
C VAL A 12 14.89 -30.03 -0.91
N LEU A 13 15.53 -29.93 -2.09
CA LEU A 13 15.86 -28.65 -2.71
C LEU A 13 14.59 -27.87 -3.08
N LEU A 14 13.58 -28.55 -3.63
CA LEU A 14 12.29 -27.91 -3.94
C LEU A 14 11.58 -27.43 -2.67
N ALA A 15 11.53 -28.26 -1.64
CA ALA A 15 10.94 -27.88 -0.36
C ALA A 15 11.67 -26.69 0.26
N LEU A 16 13.01 -26.67 0.23
CA LEU A 16 13.82 -25.55 0.69
C LEU A 16 13.56 -24.27 -0.11
N LEU A 17 13.47 -24.39 -1.43
CA LEU A 17 13.16 -23.26 -2.32
C LEU A 17 11.79 -22.67 -1.97
N ILE A 18 10.76 -23.50 -1.85
CA ILE A 18 9.41 -23.05 -1.48
C ILE A 18 9.43 -22.37 -0.09
N PHE A 19 10.11 -22.97 0.87
CA PHE A 19 10.25 -22.40 2.21
C PHE A 19 10.91 -21.02 2.18
N LEU A 20 12.01 -20.87 1.42
CA LEU A 20 12.70 -19.58 1.28
C LEU A 20 11.80 -18.55 0.61
N VAL A 21 11.09 -18.91 -0.47
CA VAL A 21 10.15 -18.00 -1.13
C VAL A 21 9.09 -17.51 -0.16
N LEU A 22 8.46 -18.40 0.62
CA LEU A 22 7.48 -18.03 1.62
C LEU A 22 8.07 -17.15 2.71
N GLN A 23 9.27 -17.48 3.21
CA GLN A 23 9.96 -16.71 4.24
C GLN A 23 10.29 -15.27 3.80
N PHE A 24 10.66 -15.08 2.53
CA PHE A 24 10.93 -13.75 1.98
C PHE A 24 9.68 -12.99 1.58
N SER A 25 8.57 -13.70 1.35
CA SER A 25 7.32 -13.13 0.86
C SER A 25 6.55 -12.38 1.94
N VAL A 26 6.69 -12.81 3.18
CA VAL A 26 5.82 -12.38 4.28
C VAL A 26 6.64 -11.94 5.48
N GLN A 27 6.23 -10.84 6.09
CA GLN A 27 6.85 -10.32 7.31
C GLN A 27 5.79 -10.00 8.36
N ASN A 28 6.13 -10.28 9.63
CA ASN A 28 5.27 -9.95 10.76
C ASN A 28 5.59 -8.56 11.30
N PHE A 29 4.53 -7.77 11.57
CA PHE A 29 4.63 -6.48 12.23
C PHE A 29 3.68 -6.42 13.42
N LYS A 30 4.10 -5.73 14.48
CA LYS A 30 3.25 -5.44 15.63
C LYS A 30 2.80 -3.99 15.56
N VAL A 31 1.49 -3.76 15.60
CA VAL A 31 0.90 -2.43 15.62
C VAL A 31 1.24 -1.72 16.92
N GLN A 32 1.79 -0.52 16.81
CA GLN A 32 2.06 0.38 17.92
C GLN A 32 1.32 1.70 17.70
N GLY A 33 0.63 2.17 18.74
CA GLY A 33 -0.16 3.40 18.70
C GLY A 33 -1.54 3.24 18.09
N SER A 34 -2.25 4.36 17.96
CA SER A 34 -3.68 4.41 17.66
C SER A 34 -4.02 5.00 16.30
N SER A 35 -3.02 5.28 15.46
CA SER A 35 -3.22 6.05 14.22
C SER A 35 -4.10 5.37 13.17
N MET A 36 -4.27 4.05 13.25
CA MET A 36 -5.10 3.26 12.33
C MET A 36 -6.40 2.76 12.97
N GLN A 37 -6.74 3.25 14.16
CA GLN A 37 -8.05 2.93 14.75
C GLN A 37 -9.20 3.55 13.94
N PRO A 38 -10.33 2.84 13.82
CA PRO A 38 -10.65 1.53 14.43
C PRO A 38 -10.15 0.32 13.64
N THR A 39 -9.64 0.49 12.41
CA THR A 39 -9.23 -0.62 11.52
C THR A 39 -8.17 -1.50 12.17
N LEU A 40 -7.16 -0.88 12.79
CA LEU A 40 -6.10 -1.58 13.52
C LEU A 40 -5.95 -0.98 14.90
N THR A 41 -5.85 -1.85 15.91
CA THR A 41 -5.63 -1.45 17.30
C THR A 41 -4.24 -1.81 17.78
N GLU A 42 -3.76 -1.08 18.77
CA GLU A 42 -2.44 -1.34 19.37
C GLU A 42 -2.33 -2.76 19.90
N GLY A 43 -1.17 -3.38 19.68
CA GLY A 43 -0.88 -4.74 20.12
C GLY A 43 -1.23 -5.83 19.11
N GLN A 44 -1.98 -5.52 18.06
CA GLN A 44 -2.27 -6.47 16.98
C GLN A 44 -1.02 -6.84 16.20
N TYR A 45 -0.99 -8.09 15.69
CA TYR A 45 0.05 -8.55 14.80
C TYR A 45 -0.49 -8.67 13.37
N LEU A 46 0.27 -8.11 12.45
CA LEU A 46 -0.05 -8.07 11.03
C LEU A 46 0.84 -8.99 10.24
N LEU A 47 0.24 -9.67 9.29
CA LEU A 47 0.95 -10.35 8.21
C LEU A 47 1.04 -9.40 7.01
N VAL A 48 2.25 -9.09 6.59
CA VAL A 48 2.54 -8.14 5.52
C VAL A 48 3.10 -8.87 4.32
N ASN A 49 2.44 -8.71 3.18
CA ASN A 49 2.90 -9.26 1.91
C ASN A 49 3.87 -8.28 1.25
N LYS A 50 5.14 -8.70 1.14
CA LYS A 50 6.22 -7.89 0.53
C LYS A 50 6.32 -8.11 -0.98
N ILE A 51 5.97 -9.30 -1.45
CA ILE A 51 6.13 -9.64 -2.89
C ILE A 51 5.18 -8.81 -3.75
N VAL A 52 3.97 -8.50 -3.25
CA VAL A 52 2.98 -7.77 -4.02
C VAL A 52 3.53 -6.44 -4.54
N TYR A 53 4.40 -5.79 -3.75
CA TYR A 53 5.03 -4.53 -4.09
C TYR A 53 6.53 -4.68 -4.40
N LEU A 54 6.94 -5.89 -4.84
CA LEU A 54 8.33 -6.10 -5.24
C LEU A 54 8.71 -5.12 -6.35
N ARG A 55 9.78 -4.37 -6.10
CA ARG A 55 10.34 -3.44 -7.08
C ARG A 55 11.56 -4.07 -7.74
N VAL A 56 11.61 -3.97 -9.04
CA VAL A 56 12.75 -4.44 -9.83
C VAL A 56 13.38 -3.22 -10.49
N ALA A 57 14.66 -3.01 -10.24
CA ALA A 57 15.40 -1.98 -10.95
C ALA A 57 15.46 -2.36 -12.43
N LYS A 58 15.06 -1.44 -13.31
CA LYS A 58 15.09 -1.66 -14.76
C LYS A 58 16.47 -2.02 -15.28
N GLU A 59 17.51 -1.44 -14.68
CA GLU A 59 18.91 -1.77 -14.99
C GLU A 59 19.23 -3.24 -14.80
N SER A 60 18.71 -3.86 -13.72
CA SER A 60 18.87 -5.28 -13.46
C SER A 60 18.13 -6.14 -14.47
N LEU A 61 16.97 -5.68 -14.97
CA LEU A 61 16.20 -6.33 -16.04
C LEU A 61 16.89 -6.15 -17.39
N ALA A 62 17.37 -4.96 -17.73
CA ALA A 62 18.08 -4.68 -18.97
C ALA A 62 19.39 -5.49 -19.09
N SER A 63 20.07 -5.74 -17.98
CA SER A 63 21.27 -6.60 -17.97
C SER A 63 20.96 -8.07 -18.27
N LEU A 64 19.77 -8.55 -17.93
CA LEU A 64 19.31 -9.92 -18.18
C LEU A 64 18.57 -10.05 -19.52
N LEU A 65 17.96 -8.97 -20.00
CA LEU A 65 17.12 -8.92 -21.19
C LEU A 65 17.52 -7.72 -22.06
N PRO A 66 18.58 -7.86 -22.92
CA PRO A 66 19.16 -6.73 -23.66
C PRO A 66 18.22 -6.01 -24.64
N TRP A 67 17.05 -6.58 -24.93
CA TRP A 67 16.02 -5.97 -25.80
C TRP A 67 15.05 -5.04 -25.06
N ILE A 68 15.16 -4.89 -23.74
CA ILE A 68 14.39 -3.91 -22.98
C ILE A 68 15.15 -2.60 -22.98
N GLU A 69 14.77 -1.69 -23.87
CA GLU A 69 15.29 -0.32 -23.87
C GLU A 69 14.76 0.41 -22.64
N SER A 70 15.66 0.88 -21.78
CA SER A 70 15.32 1.63 -20.59
C SER A 70 15.72 3.10 -20.76
N GLU A 71 14.85 3.92 -21.32
CA GLU A 71 15.03 5.38 -21.30
C GLU A 71 14.72 6.02 -19.93
N ASP A 72 14.20 5.26 -18.98
CA ASP A 72 13.70 5.77 -17.70
C ASP A 72 14.29 4.98 -16.54
N ASP A 73 15.06 5.68 -15.68
CA ASP A 73 15.80 5.14 -14.52
C ASP A 73 14.88 4.75 -13.34
N ARG A 74 13.56 4.70 -13.55
CA ARG A 74 12.59 4.36 -12.51
C ARG A 74 12.51 2.87 -12.27
N SER A 75 12.55 2.45 -11.01
CA SER A 75 12.21 1.07 -10.63
C SER A 75 10.71 0.83 -10.83
N LEU A 76 10.39 -0.33 -11.40
CA LEU A 76 8.98 -0.73 -11.60
C LEU A 76 8.53 -1.66 -10.49
N PHE A 77 7.28 -1.52 -10.08
CA PHE A 77 6.62 -2.58 -9.33
C PHE A 77 6.44 -3.79 -10.25
N ALA A 78 6.95 -4.94 -9.82
CA ALA A 78 6.97 -6.14 -10.65
C ALA A 78 5.59 -6.76 -10.85
N PHE A 79 4.70 -6.65 -9.84
CA PHE A 79 3.39 -7.29 -9.85
C PHE A 79 2.25 -6.27 -9.68
N HIS A 80 2.35 -5.40 -8.70
CA HIS A 80 1.29 -4.48 -8.33
C HIS A 80 1.90 -3.26 -7.66
N GLN A 81 1.40 -2.07 -7.94
CA GLN A 81 1.74 -0.87 -7.17
C GLN A 81 0.66 -0.62 -6.13
N PRO A 82 0.98 0.07 -5.02
CA PRO A 82 -0.02 0.46 -4.04
C PRO A 82 -1.20 1.20 -4.69
N GLU A 83 -2.42 0.75 -4.38
CA GLU A 83 -3.66 1.35 -4.87
C GLU A 83 -4.37 2.11 -3.76
N GLN A 84 -5.26 3.02 -4.17
CA GLN A 84 -6.11 3.76 -3.24
C GLN A 84 -6.93 2.80 -2.37
N GLY A 85 -6.96 3.07 -1.07
CA GLY A 85 -7.67 2.26 -0.08
C GLY A 85 -6.85 1.14 0.54
N GLU A 86 -5.69 0.77 -0.01
CA GLU A 86 -4.82 -0.24 0.57
C GLU A 86 -4.10 0.27 1.82
N VAL A 87 -3.91 -0.63 2.79
CA VAL A 87 -3.11 -0.35 3.99
C VAL A 87 -1.69 -0.85 3.76
N ILE A 88 -0.73 0.06 3.82
CA ILE A 88 0.69 -0.22 3.56
C ILE A 88 1.55 -0.02 4.79
N ILE A 89 2.64 -0.78 4.85
CA ILE A 89 3.75 -0.54 5.78
C ILE A 89 4.92 0.04 4.99
N PHE A 90 5.55 1.05 5.56
CA PHE A 90 6.64 1.76 4.90
C PHE A 90 7.63 2.35 5.92
N HIS A 91 8.87 2.54 5.51
CA HIS A 91 9.86 3.30 6.26
C HIS A 91 9.48 4.76 6.30
N PHE A 92 9.44 5.35 7.49
CA PHE A 92 9.08 6.75 7.66
C PHE A 92 10.05 7.67 6.90
N PRO A 93 9.60 8.54 5.98
CA PRO A 93 10.50 9.27 5.08
C PRO A 93 11.52 10.18 5.78
N ARG A 94 11.18 10.69 6.98
CA ARG A 94 12.08 11.57 7.75
C ARG A 94 12.99 10.82 8.72
N ASP A 95 12.68 9.54 9.00
CA ASP A 95 13.46 8.65 9.86
C ASP A 95 13.23 7.19 9.46
N PRO A 96 13.99 6.67 8.47
CA PRO A 96 13.82 5.32 7.95
C PRO A 96 14.07 4.18 8.95
N SER A 97 14.56 4.49 10.15
CA SER A 97 14.68 3.49 11.23
C SER A 97 13.32 3.10 11.84
N ARG A 98 12.26 3.83 11.50
CA ARG A 98 10.91 3.64 12.01
C ARG A 98 9.96 3.23 10.90
N ASP A 99 9.17 2.21 11.18
CA ASP A 99 8.14 1.73 10.26
C ASP A 99 6.78 2.31 10.64
N PHE A 100 6.04 2.77 9.65
CA PHE A 100 4.68 3.28 9.82
C PHE A 100 3.70 2.42 9.04
N VAL A 101 2.48 2.35 9.55
CA VAL A 101 1.32 1.77 8.87
C VAL A 101 0.29 2.86 8.61
N LYS A 102 -0.14 3.02 7.35
CA LYS A 102 -1.14 4.01 6.91
C LYS A 102 -1.94 3.47 5.73
N ARG A 103 -3.06 4.13 5.44
CA ARG A 103 -3.87 3.86 4.26
C ARG A 103 -3.47 4.77 3.11
N VAL A 104 -3.33 4.20 1.91
CA VAL A 104 -3.11 4.95 0.68
C VAL A 104 -4.40 5.70 0.33
N VAL A 105 -4.29 7.00 0.17
CA VAL A 105 -5.40 7.88 -0.21
C VAL A 105 -5.20 8.40 -1.62
N GLY A 106 -3.97 8.73 -1.99
CA GLY A 106 -3.62 9.17 -3.33
C GLY A 106 -2.43 8.42 -3.90
N VAL A 107 -2.51 8.13 -5.19
CA VAL A 107 -1.47 7.49 -5.99
C VAL A 107 -0.85 8.50 -6.96
N PRO A 108 0.29 8.19 -7.61
CA PRO A 108 0.95 9.11 -8.53
C PRO A 108 -0.01 9.75 -9.55
N GLY A 109 0.01 11.08 -9.65
CA GLY A 109 -0.84 11.87 -10.55
C GLY A 109 -2.20 12.25 -9.96
N ASP A 110 -2.61 11.73 -8.82
CA ASP A 110 -3.83 12.16 -8.15
C ASP A 110 -3.69 13.58 -7.59
N VAL A 111 -4.79 14.33 -7.64
CA VAL A 111 -4.93 15.64 -7.00
C VAL A 111 -5.74 15.49 -5.72
N ILE A 112 -5.09 15.71 -4.59
CA ILE A 112 -5.69 15.61 -3.26
C ILE A 112 -6.12 16.99 -2.78
N GLU A 113 -7.29 17.07 -2.18
CA GLU A 113 -7.76 18.24 -1.45
C GLU A 113 -8.41 17.80 -0.14
N ILE A 114 -8.17 18.53 0.94
CA ILE A 114 -8.83 18.29 2.22
C ILE A 114 -9.54 19.57 2.64
N GLN A 115 -10.85 19.51 2.78
CA GLN A 115 -11.66 20.63 3.26
C GLN A 115 -12.39 20.25 4.54
N GLN A 116 -12.03 20.92 5.64
CA GLN A 116 -12.61 20.66 6.97
C GLN A 116 -12.65 19.16 7.33
N GLY A 117 -11.56 18.43 7.00
CA GLY A 117 -11.41 17.01 7.25
C GLY A 117 -12.02 16.07 6.19
N THR A 118 -12.82 16.58 5.26
CA THR A 118 -13.30 15.81 4.11
C THR A 118 -12.21 15.72 3.07
N VAL A 119 -11.84 14.52 2.69
CA VAL A 119 -10.81 14.25 1.67
C VAL A 119 -11.46 14.08 0.32
N SER A 120 -10.93 14.77 -0.69
CA SER A 120 -11.31 14.61 -2.09
C SER A 120 -10.09 14.19 -2.92
N VAL A 121 -10.30 13.32 -3.87
CA VAL A 121 -9.30 12.88 -4.85
C VAL A 121 -9.83 13.17 -6.24
N ASN A 122 -9.07 13.92 -7.04
CA ASN A 122 -9.46 14.34 -8.38
C ASN A 122 -10.83 15.06 -8.42
N GLY A 123 -11.13 15.83 -7.36
CA GLY A 123 -12.38 16.57 -7.20
C GLY A 123 -13.57 15.74 -6.72
N VAL A 124 -13.38 14.45 -6.43
CA VAL A 124 -14.42 13.55 -5.91
C VAL A 124 -14.17 13.26 -4.44
N ALA A 125 -15.15 13.58 -3.58
CA ALA A 125 -15.04 13.25 -2.16
C ALA A 125 -14.97 11.74 -1.94
N LEU A 126 -14.02 11.30 -1.10
CA LEU A 126 -13.87 9.89 -0.77
C LEU A 126 -14.99 9.44 0.18
N ASP A 127 -15.53 8.25 -0.11
CA ASP A 127 -16.33 7.50 0.84
C ASP A 127 -15.39 6.75 1.78
N GLU A 128 -15.38 7.11 3.05
CA GLU A 128 -14.43 6.62 4.04
C GLU A 128 -15.13 5.96 5.25
N PRO A 129 -15.83 4.83 5.04
CA PRO A 129 -16.59 4.19 6.11
C PRO A 129 -15.71 3.62 7.24
N TYR A 130 -14.41 3.55 7.03
CA TYR A 130 -13.43 3.10 8.00
C TYR A 130 -13.04 4.18 9.02
N ILE A 131 -13.37 5.45 8.80
CA ILE A 131 -13.10 6.51 9.77
C ILE A 131 -14.31 6.75 10.68
N THR A 132 -14.06 6.97 11.95
CA THR A 132 -15.12 7.26 12.94
C THR A 132 -15.22 8.73 13.29
N GLN A 133 -14.13 9.48 13.10
CA GLN A 133 -14.05 10.89 13.41
C GLN A 133 -13.17 11.63 12.41
N HIS A 134 -13.75 12.63 11.75
CA HIS A 134 -13.00 13.58 10.93
C HIS A 134 -12.22 14.55 11.82
N ASP A 135 -11.13 15.06 11.29
CA ASP A 135 -10.49 16.25 11.84
C ASP A 135 -11.10 17.52 11.19
N SER A 136 -10.53 18.68 11.47
CA SER A 136 -10.96 19.95 10.88
C SER A 136 -9.89 20.58 9.98
N ARG A 137 -8.89 19.79 9.55
CA ARG A 137 -7.79 20.31 8.73
C ARG A 137 -8.28 20.68 7.33
N THR A 138 -7.68 21.72 6.79
CA THR A 138 -7.86 22.13 5.39
C THR A 138 -6.49 22.17 4.73
N ILE A 139 -6.36 21.45 3.62
CA ILE A 139 -5.17 21.40 2.76
C ILE A 139 -5.66 21.67 1.34
N GLY A 140 -5.09 22.67 0.70
CA GLY A 140 -5.40 22.99 -0.70
C GLY A 140 -4.97 21.89 -1.67
N LEU A 141 -5.27 22.12 -2.94
CA LEU A 141 -4.94 21.18 -4.01
C LEU A 141 -3.46 20.80 -3.98
N LEU A 142 -3.20 19.51 -3.96
CA LEU A 142 -1.88 18.91 -3.87
C LEU A 142 -1.79 17.73 -4.82
N GLU A 143 -0.99 17.83 -5.86
CA GLU A 143 -0.74 16.75 -6.81
C GLU A 143 0.28 15.76 -6.22
N VAL A 144 -0.03 14.47 -6.30
CA VAL A 144 0.87 13.39 -5.85
C VAL A 144 1.98 13.20 -6.89
N PRO A 145 3.25 13.41 -6.50
CA PRO A 145 4.36 13.29 -7.44
C PRO A 145 4.49 11.85 -8.00
N PRO A 146 5.17 11.69 -9.16
CA PRO A 146 5.59 10.39 -9.63
C PRO A 146 6.32 9.59 -8.54
N ASP A 147 6.13 8.28 -8.52
CA ASP A 147 6.77 7.36 -7.56
C ASP A 147 6.57 7.74 -6.08
N SER A 148 5.43 8.34 -5.76
CA SER A 148 5.09 8.74 -4.40
C SER A 148 3.63 8.45 -4.07
N PHE A 149 3.32 8.32 -2.79
CA PHE A 149 1.97 8.06 -2.29
C PHE A 149 1.58 9.06 -1.22
N TYR A 150 0.31 9.46 -1.22
CA TYR A 150 -0.28 10.23 -0.15
C TYR A 150 -1.05 9.29 0.78
N VAL A 151 -0.66 9.25 2.04
CA VAL A 151 -1.20 8.28 2.99
C VAL A 151 -1.77 8.95 4.23
N LEU A 152 -2.88 8.43 4.73
CA LEU A 152 -3.53 8.91 5.94
C LEU A 152 -3.76 7.78 6.94
N GLY A 153 -3.75 8.14 8.23
CA GLY A 153 -4.23 7.25 9.27
C GLY A 153 -5.76 7.24 9.32
N ASP A 154 -6.36 6.10 9.63
CA ASP A 154 -7.80 5.98 9.79
C ASP A 154 -8.29 6.78 11.02
N ASN A 155 -7.46 6.90 12.05
CA ASN A 155 -7.69 7.82 13.15
C ASN A 155 -7.19 9.24 12.79
N ARG A 156 -8.01 9.99 12.09
CA ARG A 156 -7.67 11.32 11.55
C ARG A 156 -7.16 12.30 12.60
N ARG A 157 -7.62 12.20 13.84
CA ARG A 157 -7.25 13.11 14.94
C ARG A 157 -5.95 12.74 15.63
N ALA A 158 -5.58 11.46 15.59
CA ALA A 158 -4.40 10.93 16.28
C ALA A 158 -3.42 10.24 15.32
N SER A 159 -3.25 10.79 14.14
CA SER A 159 -2.31 10.28 13.14
C SER A 159 -1.31 11.34 12.72
N ASN A 160 -0.04 10.98 12.81
CA ASN A 160 1.06 11.67 12.15
C ASN A 160 1.24 11.01 10.77
N ASP A 161 0.83 11.71 9.71
CA ASP A 161 0.74 11.17 8.35
C ASP A 161 1.08 12.21 7.28
N SER A 162 0.73 11.98 6.03
CA SER A 162 1.09 12.86 4.90
C SER A 162 0.65 14.32 5.08
N ARG A 163 -0.34 14.58 5.92
CA ARG A 163 -0.76 15.95 6.26
C ARG A 163 0.33 16.74 7.03
N ASP A 164 1.24 16.03 7.69
CA ASP A 164 2.30 16.63 8.53
C ASP A 164 3.68 16.60 7.87
N TRP A 165 3.97 15.58 7.06
CA TRP A 165 5.31 15.35 6.53
C TRP A 165 5.37 15.13 5.02
N GLY A 166 4.23 15.13 4.30
CA GLY A 166 4.18 15.02 2.85
C GLY A 166 4.07 13.59 2.33
N PHE A 167 4.69 13.30 1.21
CA PHE A 167 4.53 12.06 0.47
C PHE A 167 5.44 10.94 0.97
N VAL A 168 5.04 9.69 0.72
CA VAL A 168 5.85 8.49 0.90
C VAL A 168 6.46 8.13 -0.45
N PRO A 169 7.80 8.17 -0.61
CA PRO A 169 8.44 7.65 -1.80
C PRO A 169 8.17 6.15 -1.96
N ALA A 170 7.99 5.70 -3.19
CA ALA A 170 7.73 4.30 -3.48
C ALA A 170 8.84 3.36 -2.96
N GLU A 171 10.08 3.83 -2.90
CA GLU A 171 11.23 3.09 -2.35
C GLU A 171 11.11 2.79 -0.85
N ASN A 172 10.34 3.61 -0.13
CA ASN A 172 10.11 3.40 1.30
C ASN A 172 9.05 2.33 1.57
N VAL A 173 8.25 1.92 0.58
CA VAL A 173 7.17 0.95 0.77
C VAL A 173 7.74 -0.43 1.00
N ILE A 174 7.41 -1.03 2.15
CA ILE A 174 7.84 -2.38 2.56
C ILE A 174 6.88 -3.43 2.01
N GLY A 175 5.57 -3.20 2.14
CA GLY A 175 4.57 -4.17 1.71
C GLY A 175 3.14 -3.78 2.09
N ARG A 176 2.21 -4.63 1.65
CA ARG A 176 0.78 -4.50 1.94
C ARG A 176 0.43 -5.22 3.22
N ALA A 177 -0.24 -4.56 4.15
CA ALA A 177 -0.88 -5.19 5.28
C ALA A 177 -2.02 -6.07 4.76
N TRP A 178 -1.92 -7.37 4.99
CA TRP A 178 -2.86 -8.34 4.43
C TRP A 178 -3.84 -8.87 5.45
N VAL A 179 -3.34 -9.31 6.61
CA VAL A 179 -4.14 -9.95 7.64
C VAL A 179 -3.70 -9.46 9.01
N SER A 180 -4.68 -9.08 9.85
CA SER A 180 -4.49 -9.03 11.30
C SER A 180 -4.81 -10.40 11.86
N TYR A 181 -3.83 -11.09 12.44
CA TYR A 181 -4.01 -12.49 12.84
C TYR A 181 -3.97 -12.73 14.35
N TRP A 182 -3.51 -11.77 15.11
CA TRP A 182 -3.43 -11.86 16.56
C TRP A 182 -3.74 -10.52 17.24
N PRO A 183 -4.49 -10.47 18.33
CA PRO A 183 -5.13 -11.61 19.00
C PRO A 183 -6.29 -12.20 18.15
N PRO A 184 -6.68 -13.47 18.36
CA PRO A 184 -7.65 -14.16 17.49
C PRO A 184 -9.02 -13.48 17.39
N GLU A 185 -9.46 -12.80 18.42
CA GLU A 185 -10.71 -12.02 18.43
C GLU A 185 -10.70 -10.84 17.46
N ASN A 186 -9.51 -10.40 17.05
CA ASN A 186 -9.29 -9.32 16.08
C ASN A 186 -8.85 -9.83 14.72
N PHE A 187 -9.07 -11.13 14.44
CA PHE A 187 -8.72 -11.69 13.14
C PHE A 187 -9.58 -11.07 12.04
N HIS A 188 -8.94 -10.42 11.08
CA HIS A 188 -9.62 -9.92 9.89
C HIS A 188 -8.64 -9.75 8.72
N ILE A 189 -9.18 -9.83 7.51
CA ILE A 189 -8.44 -9.60 6.27
C ILE A 189 -8.59 -8.12 5.92
N LEU A 190 -7.47 -7.44 5.71
CA LEU A 190 -7.42 -6.06 5.29
C LEU A 190 -7.66 -6.00 3.78
N SER A 191 -8.89 -5.71 3.36
CA SER A 191 -9.22 -5.45 1.96
C SER A 191 -8.96 -3.98 1.61
N ALA A 192 -8.61 -3.72 0.35
CA ALA A 192 -8.62 -2.36 -0.17
C ALA A 192 -10.07 -1.85 -0.18
N PHE A 193 -10.30 -0.67 0.40
CA PHE A 193 -11.53 0.07 0.18
C PHE A 193 -11.40 0.80 -1.16
N THR A 194 -11.71 0.11 -2.25
CA THR A 194 -11.79 0.74 -3.57
C THR A 194 -13.17 1.37 -3.68
N GLN A 195 -13.24 2.68 -3.90
CA GLN A 195 -14.48 3.26 -4.41
C GLN A 195 -14.78 2.54 -5.73
N SER A 196 -15.84 1.76 -5.74
CA SER A 196 -16.48 1.44 -7.00
C SER A 196 -16.92 2.80 -7.57
N LEU A 197 -16.21 3.28 -8.59
CA LEU A 197 -16.66 4.37 -9.43
C LEU A 197 -18.02 3.93 -9.99
N SER A 198 -19.09 4.23 -9.27
CA SER A 198 -20.40 4.31 -9.83
C SER A 198 -20.37 5.52 -10.79
N LEU A 199 -19.83 5.28 -11.98
CA LEU A 199 -20.10 6.05 -13.17
C LEU A 199 -21.60 5.93 -13.47
N VAL A 200 -22.45 6.46 -12.59
CA VAL A 200 -23.79 6.84 -12.98
C VAL A 200 -23.61 8.13 -13.75
N ALA A 201 -23.51 7.92 -15.05
CA ALA A 201 -23.69 8.90 -16.08
C ALA A 201 -24.71 9.96 -15.67
N ALA A 202 -24.22 11.13 -15.29
CA ALA A 202 -24.96 12.37 -15.51
C ALA A 202 -24.80 12.71 -17.00
N ILE A 203 -25.52 12.00 -17.87
CA ILE A 203 -25.84 12.50 -19.19
C ILE A 203 -26.87 13.59 -18.96
N PRO A 204 -26.57 14.87 -19.17
CA PRO A 204 -27.60 15.88 -19.21
C PRO A 204 -28.44 15.59 -20.45
N ASN A 205 -29.67 15.14 -20.26
CA ASN A 205 -30.71 15.19 -21.28
C ASN A 205 -31.02 16.64 -21.62
N THR A 206 -30.27 17.18 -22.54
CA THR A 206 -30.65 18.45 -23.16
C THR A 206 -30.15 18.46 -24.60
N ILE A 207 -30.86 17.78 -25.49
CA ILE A 207 -31.05 18.19 -26.88
C ILE A 207 -32.29 17.45 -27.40
N LEU A 208 -33.44 18.05 -27.27
CA LEU A 208 -34.59 17.93 -28.20
C LEU A 208 -35.55 19.08 -27.93
N ARG A 209 -35.30 20.19 -28.60
CA ARG A 209 -36.30 21.06 -29.21
C ARG A 209 -35.64 21.94 -30.25
#